data_26acb8460cd0737b76a26ed1703d23da
#
_entry.id   26acb8460cd0737b76a26ed1703d23da
#
_cell.length_a   1.000
_cell.length_b   1.000
_cell.length_c   1.000
_cell.angle_alpha   90.00
_cell.angle_beta   90.00
_cell.angle_gamma   90.00
#
_symmetry.space_group_name_H-M   'P 1'
#
loop_
_entity.id
_entity.type
_entity.pdbx_description
1 polymer ?
#
loop_
_entity_poly.entity_id
_entity_poly.type
_entity_poly.pdbx_seq_one_letter_code
_entity_poly.pdbx_strand_id
1 'polypeptide(L)'
;MEYKSQRLFRDARIFSIYEGTTQLQVVAAIRYITNGTYLNIMKEMLQGEVSESLKPLQERVAKLVTTYEACLDKVKAGANQDEHDFLGRRLYDMTADIVASLLILDDATRAPELFEKSANVFVRMAEEEVMGKAAYIQAFHADDLKNFEA
;
A
#
# COMPACT_ATOMS: atom_id res chain seq x y z
N MET A 1 -10.21 -32.08 1.10
CA MET A 1 -9.67 -30.72 0.91
C MET A 1 -8.62 -30.80 -0.17
N GLU A 2 -8.95 -30.29 -1.36
CA GLU A 2 -8.18 -30.60 -2.57
C GLU A 2 -7.04 -29.61 -2.83
N TYR A 3 -7.17 -28.35 -2.32
CA TYR A 3 -6.21 -27.29 -2.63
C TYR A 3 -5.64 -26.63 -1.39
N LYS A 4 -4.31 -26.44 -1.36
CA LYS A 4 -3.61 -25.73 -0.28
C LYS A 4 -4.10 -24.27 -0.13
N SER A 5 -4.48 -23.62 -1.23
CA SER A 5 -5.02 -22.25 -1.24
C SER A 5 -6.30 -22.09 -0.39
N GLN A 6 -7.14 -23.12 -0.31
CA GLN A 6 -8.34 -23.09 0.52
C GLN A 6 -8.00 -23.01 2.01
N ARG A 7 -6.93 -23.68 2.44
CA ARG A 7 -6.44 -23.58 3.83
C ARG A 7 -5.90 -22.19 4.11
N LEU A 8 -5.04 -21.68 3.23
CA LEU A 8 -4.48 -20.32 3.36
C LEU A 8 -5.58 -19.24 3.42
N PHE A 9 -6.63 -19.37 2.59
CA PHE A 9 -7.77 -18.46 2.62
C PHE A 9 -8.50 -18.49 3.96
N ARG A 10 -8.76 -19.66 4.53
CA ARG A 10 -9.43 -19.79 5.83
C ARG A 10 -8.56 -19.28 6.97
N ASP A 11 -7.27 -19.59 6.93
CA ASP A 11 -6.32 -19.13 7.94
C ASP A 11 -6.18 -17.59 7.89
N ALA A 12 -6.18 -16.99 6.69
CA ALA A 12 -6.13 -15.54 6.52
C ALA A 12 -7.38 -14.80 7.04
N ARG A 13 -8.54 -15.47 7.14
CA ARG A 13 -9.76 -14.85 7.68
C ARG A 13 -9.62 -14.39 9.13
N ILE A 14 -8.75 -15.01 9.91
CA ILE A 14 -8.51 -14.59 11.30
C ILE A 14 -7.95 -13.17 11.38
N PHE A 15 -7.15 -12.72 10.40
CA PHE A 15 -6.54 -11.40 10.43
C PHE A 15 -7.53 -10.24 10.37
N SER A 16 -8.76 -10.47 9.90
CA SER A 16 -9.79 -9.45 9.88
C SER A 16 -10.53 -9.26 11.22
N ILE A 17 -10.34 -10.19 12.17
CA ILE A 17 -11.06 -10.20 13.45
C ILE A 17 -10.14 -10.38 14.67
N TYR A 18 -8.87 -10.72 14.44
CA TYR A 18 -7.90 -10.99 15.50
C TYR A 18 -7.35 -9.68 16.09
N GLU A 19 -7.20 -9.62 17.41
CA GLU A 19 -6.67 -8.46 18.15
C GLU A 19 -7.41 -7.13 17.91
N GLY A 20 -8.67 -7.20 17.56
CA GLY A 20 -9.50 -6.04 17.30
C GLY A 20 -10.01 -5.96 15.88
N THR A 21 -10.79 -4.91 15.60
CA THR A 21 -11.34 -4.69 14.27
C THR A 21 -10.26 -4.20 13.30
N THR A 22 -10.50 -4.33 12.00
CA THR A 22 -9.64 -3.73 10.96
C THR A 22 -9.35 -2.26 11.25
N GLN A 23 -10.34 -1.51 11.78
CA GLN A 23 -10.15 -0.10 12.11
C GLN A 23 -9.10 0.10 13.22
N LEU A 24 -9.07 -0.72 14.25
CA LEU A 24 -8.05 -0.63 15.31
C LEU A 24 -6.65 -0.92 14.78
N GLN A 25 -6.52 -1.88 13.87
CA GLN A 25 -5.25 -2.19 13.22
C GLN A 25 -4.77 -1.02 12.35
N VAL A 26 -5.68 -0.38 11.61
CA VAL A 26 -5.37 0.83 10.84
C VAL A 26 -4.88 1.95 11.75
N VAL A 27 -5.60 2.24 12.83
CA VAL A 27 -5.21 3.29 13.80
C VAL A 27 -3.83 3.01 14.39
N ALA A 28 -3.53 1.78 14.75
CA ALA A 28 -2.21 1.40 15.25
C ALA A 28 -1.11 1.58 14.20
N ALA A 29 -1.39 1.26 12.93
CA ALA A 29 -0.43 1.33 11.85
C ALA A 29 -0.17 2.77 11.36
N ILE A 30 -1.15 3.67 11.42
CA ILE A 30 -1.05 5.05 10.92
C ILE A 30 0.18 5.76 11.49
N ARG A 31 0.51 5.55 12.75
CA ARG A 31 1.68 6.14 13.40
C ARG A 31 3.00 5.80 12.69
N TYR A 32 3.16 4.55 12.26
CA TYR A 32 4.36 4.08 11.55
C TYR A 32 4.35 4.44 10.07
N ILE A 33 3.16 4.62 9.50
CA ILE A 33 2.95 5.09 8.14
C ILE A 33 3.36 6.56 8.05
N THR A 34 2.82 7.39 8.93
CA THR A 34 2.99 8.84 8.86
C THR A 34 4.35 9.32 9.38
N ASN A 35 5.07 8.54 10.20
CA ASN A 35 6.43 8.89 10.62
C ASN A 35 7.50 8.60 9.55
N GLY A 36 7.13 8.00 8.41
CA GLY A 36 8.03 7.71 7.30
C GLY A 36 8.73 6.34 7.37
N THR A 37 8.46 5.52 8.40
CA THR A 37 9.10 4.20 8.53
C THR A 37 8.86 3.33 7.30
N TYR A 38 7.61 3.20 6.84
CA TYR A 38 7.30 2.40 5.66
C TYR A 38 7.85 3.00 4.36
N LEU A 39 7.87 4.32 4.22
CA LEU A 39 8.48 4.97 3.06
C LEU A 39 9.98 4.63 2.94
N ASN A 40 10.70 4.64 4.06
CA ASN A 40 12.11 4.28 4.07
C ASN A 40 12.33 2.82 3.67
N ILE A 41 11.51 1.91 4.19
CA ILE A 41 11.53 0.48 3.80
C ILE A 41 11.26 0.31 2.30
N MET A 42 10.24 0.98 1.76
CA MET A 42 9.93 0.92 0.33
C MET A 42 11.09 1.42 -0.54
N LYS A 43 11.74 2.52 -0.14
CA LYS A 43 12.91 3.07 -0.83
C LYS A 43 14.11 2.14 -0.77
N GLU A 44 14.32 1.46 0.35
CA GLU A 44 15.37 0.46 0.52
C GLU A 44 15.12 -0.77 -0.39
N MET A 45 13.89 -1.30 -0.39
CA MET A 45 13.52 -2.43 -1.23
C MET A 45 13.66 -2.13 -2.73
N LEU A 46 13.41 -0.88 -3.16
CA LEU A 46 13.59 -0.46 -4.56
C LEU A 46 15.05 -0.46 -5.03
N GLN A 47 16.03 -0.47 -4.11
CA GLN A 47 17.44 -0.53 -4.46
C GLN A 47 17.90 -1.95 -4.79
N GLY A 48 17.05 -2.96 -4.59
CA GLY A 48 17.33 -4.34 -4.94
C GLY A 48 17.56 -4.51 -6.44
N GLU A 49 18.53 -5.34 -6.79
CA GLU A 49 18.79 -5.70 -8.19
C GLU A 49 17.67 -6.59 -8.74
N VAL A 50 17.18 -6.27 -9.91
CA VAL A 50 16.21 -7.06 -10.67
C VAL A 50 16.76 -7.46 -12.02
N SER A 51 16.23 -8.55 -12.60
CA SER A 51 16.57 -8.93 -13.98
C SER A 51 16.14 -7.86 -14.99
N GLU A 52 16.78 -7.82 -16.16
CA GLU A 52 16.44 -6.86 -17.22
C GLU A 52 14.95 -6.91 -17.60
N SER A 53 14.35 -8.09 -17.61
CA SER A 53 12.91 -8.27 -17.92
C SER A 53 12.00 -7.61 -16.90
N LEU A 54 12.43 -7.45 -15.65
CA LEU A 54 11.65 -6.88 -14.55
C LEU A 54 11.92 -5.38 -14.33
N LYS A 55 12.93 -4.79 -14.96
CA LYS A 55 13.20 -3.34 -14.83
C LYS A 55 12.02 -2.45 -15.13
N PRO A 56 11.24 -2.66 -16.22
CA PRO A 56 10.05 -1.85 -16.45
C PRO A 56 9.01 -1.96 -15.32
N LEU A 57 8.90 -3.14 -14.70
CA LEU A 57 8.01 -3.34 -13.57
C LEU A 57 8.51 -2.62 -12.31
N GLN A 58 9.81 -2.68 -12.04
CA GLN A 58 10.45 -1.93 -10.93
C GLN A 58 10.24 -0.42 -11.08
N GLU A 59 10.40 0.13 -12.30
CA GLU A 59 10.13 1.55 -12.57
C GLU A 59 8.68 1.95 -12.29
N ARG A 60 7.72 1.08 -12.60
CA ARG A 60 6.31 1.30 -12.28
C ARG A 60 6.10 1.36 -10.77
N VAL A 61 6.65 0.41 -10.02
CA VAL A 61 6.56 0.42 -8.54
C VAL A 61 7.27 1.65 -7.95
N ALA A 62 8.40 2.07 -8.51
CA ALA A 62 9.09 3.29 -8.08
C ALA A 62 8.22 4.56 -8.23
N LYS A 63 7.41 4.64 -9.30
CA LYS A 63 6.43 5.73 -9.48
C LYS A 63 5.36 5.70 -8.40
N LEU A 64 4.90 4.50 -8.00
CA LEU A 64 3.93 4.37 -6.90
C LEU A 64 4.51 4.86 -5.58
N VAL A 65 5.77 4.54 -5.29
CA VAL A 65 6.46 5.03 -4.07
C VAL A 65 6.58 6.55 -4.10
N THR A 66 6.91 7.17 -5.24
CA THR A 66 6.96 8.63 -5.39
C THR A 66 5.57 9.26 -5.18
N THR A 67 4.53 8.66 -5.75
CA THR A 67 3.14 9.11 -5.57
C THR A 67 2.70 9.01 -4.10
N TYR A 68 3.07 7.91 -3.43
CA TYR A 68 2.81 7.72 -2.01
C TYR A 68 3.52 8.78 -1.15
N GLU A 69 4.79 9.10 -1.43
CA GLU A 69 5.55 10.12 -0.72
C GLU A 69 4.85 11.49 -0.79
N ALA A 70 4.39 11.89 -1.97
CA ALA A 70 3.64 13.14 -2.16
C ALA A 70 2.31 13.14 -1.37
N CYS A 71 1.61 12.00 -1.29
CA CYS A 71 0.41 11.86 -0.48
C CYS A 71 0.72 11.91 1.03
N LEU A 72 1.79 11.26 1.45
CA LEU A 72 2.26 11.29 2.83
C LEU A 72 2.59 12.71 3.28
N ASP A 73 3.31 13.48 2.47
CA ASP A 73 3.65 14.86 2.76
C ASP A 73 2.40 15.74 2.89
N LYS A 74 1.41 15.56 2.02
CA LYS A 74 0.13 16.25 2.11
C LYS A 74 -0.60 15.93 3.41
N VAL A 75 -0.71 14.66 3.77
CA VAL A 75 -1.39 14.23 5.01
C VAL A 75 -0.68 14.78 6.24
N LYS A 76 0.66 14.80 6.25
CA LYS A 76 1.46 15.38 7.34
C LYS A 76 1.32 16.90 7.44
N ALA A 77 1.08 17.58 6.33
CA ALA A 77 0.84 19.03 6.28
C ALA A 77 -0.62 19.41 6.59
N GLY A 78 -1.51 18.45 6.78
CA GLY A 78 -2.92 18.67 7.06
C GLY A 78 -3.18 19.58 8.25
N ALA A 79 -4.34 20.26 8.24
CA ALA A 79 -4.63 21.33 9.16
C ALA A 79 -4.92 20.86 10.59
N ASN A 80 -5.41 19.62 10.77
CA ASN A 80 -5.81 19.08 12.06
C ASN A 80 -5.73 17.54 12.12
N GLN A 81 -5.92 16.99 13.32
CA GLN A 81 -5.86 15.55 13.55
C GLN A 81 -6.98 14.78 12.85
N ASP A 82 -8.16 15.35 12.70
CA ASP A 82 -9.30 14.68 12.08
C ASP A 82 -9.05 14.46 10.59
N GLU A 83 -8.49 15.45 9.89
CA GLU A 83 -8.06 15.31 8.49
C GLU A 83 -6.97 14.24 8.35
N HIS A 84 -5.98 14.27 9.24
CA HIS A 84 -4.90 13.28 9.28
C HIS A 84 -5.46 11.86 9.44
N ASP A 85 -6.35 11.64 10.40
CA ASP A 85 -6.89 10.32 10.70
C ASP A 85 -7.85 9.84 9.60
N PHE A 86 -8.64 10.75 9.04
CA PHE A 86 -9.53 10.44 7.92
C PHE A 86 -8.77 10.00 6.66
N LEU A 87 -7.70 10.70 6.32
CA LEU A 87 -6.87 10.38 5.16
C LEU A 87 -5.91 9.21 5.44
N GLY A 88 -5.56 8.98 6.70
CA GLY A 88 -4.62 7.94 7.13
C GLY A 88 -5.03 6.53 6.67
N ARG A 89 -6.33 6.22 6.60
CA ARG A 89 -6.82 4.95 6.06
C ARG A 89 -6.39 4.72 4.61
N ARG A 90 -6.42 5.76 3.80
CA ARG A 90 -6.01 5.67 2.38
C ARG A 90 -4.52 5.44 2.25
N LEU A 91 -3.71 6.11 3.08
CA LEU A 91 -2.27 5.85 3.15
C LEU A 91 -1.98 4.40 3.60
N TYR A 92 -2.75 3.87 4.55
CA TYR A 92 -2.62 2.48 4.98
C TYR A 92 -2.83 1.52 3.81
N ASP A 93 -3.92 1.68 3.06
CA ASP A 93 -4.23 0.82 1.92
C ASP A 93 -3.14 0.96 0.82
N MET A 94 -2.69 2.19 0.50
CA MET A 94 -1.58 2.42 -0.44
C MET A 94 -0.28 1.75 0.03
N THR A 95 0.01 1.80 1.34
CA THR A 95 1.18 1.13 1.92
C THR A 95 1.13 -0.37 1.67
N ALA A 96 -0.02 -1.01 1.92
CA ALA A 96 -0.20 -2.44 1.71
C ALA A 96 0.00 -2.83 0.23
N ASP A 97 -0.62 -2.10 -0.69
CA ASP A 97 -0.52 -2.35 -2.13
C ASP A 97 0.93 -2.21 -2.65
N ILE A 98 1.66 -1.17 -2.19
CA ILE A 98 3.04 -0.92 -2.63
C ILE A 98 4.01 -1.94 -2.02
N VAL A 99 3.89 -2.24 -0.72
CA VAL A 99 4.76 -3.25 -0.08
C VAL A 99 4.54 -4.63 -0.70
N ALA A 100 3.29 -5.02 -0.95
CA ALA A 100 3.00 -6.27 -1.64
C ALA A 100 3.55 -6.30 -3.08
N SER A 101 3.52 -5.14 -3.79
CA SER A 101 4.14 -5.00 -5.12
C SER A 101 5.66 -5.20 -5.08
N LEU A 102 6.33 -4.68 -4.05
CA LEU A 102 7.76 -4.85 -3.85
C LEU A 102 8.12 -6.30 -3.50
N LEU A 103 7.32 -6.94 -2.65
CA LEU A 103 7.53 -8.34 -2.27
C LEU A 103 7.36 -9.29 -3.47
N ILE A 104 6.31 -9.13 -4.26
CA ILE A 104 6.12 -9.98 -5.44
C ILE A 104 7.15 -9.71 -6.55
N LEU A 105 7.71 -8.51 -6.61
CA LEU A 105 8.83 -8.18 -7.49
C LEU A 105 10.11 -8.91 -7.06
N ASP A 106 10.38 -8.98 -5.76
CA ASP A 106 11.48 -9.76 -5.20
C ASP A 106 11.30 -11.27 -5.46
N ASP A 107 10.09 -11.81 -5.26
CA ASP A 107 9.77 -13.19 -5.60
C ASP A 107 9.97 -13.48 -7.10
N ALA A 108 9.54 -12.57 -7.98
CA ALA A 108 9.73 -12.69 -9.43
C ALA A 108 11.21 -12.59 -9.84
N THR A 109 12.01 -11.88 -9.06
CA THR A 109 13.47 -11.83 -9.27
C THR A 109 14.14 -13.16 -8.93
N ARG A 110 13.68 -13.82 -7.87
CA ARG A 110 14.23 -15.11 -7.40
C ARG A 110 13.72 -16.32 -8.21
N ALA A 111 12.48 -16.26 -8.67
CA ALA A 111 11.83 -17.36 -9.39
C ALA A 111 10.88 -16.82 -10.48
N PRO A 112 11.45 -16.27 -11.59
CA PRO A 112 10.66 -15.58 -12.61
C PRO A 112 9.64 -16.50 -13.29
N GLU A 113 9.96 -17.78 -13.47
CA GLU A 113 9.06 -18.78 -14.08
C GLU A 113 7.77 -18.98 -13.27
N LEU A 114 7.79 -18.68 -11.97
CA LEU A 114 6.65 -18.83 -11.07
C LEU A 114 5.89 -17.52 -10.87
N PHE A 115 6.60 -16.40 -10.75
CA PHE A 115 6.03 -15.16 -10.23
C PHE A 115 5.97 -13.99 -11.20
N GLU A 116 6.73 -13.99 -12.32
CA GLU A 116 6.78 -12.83 -13.24
C GLU A 116 5.39 -12.44 -13.77
N LYS A 117 4.57 -13.41 -14.18
CA LYS A 117 3.21 -13.14 -14.67
C LYS A 117 2.31 -12.59 -13.56
N SER A 118 2.39 -13.16 -12.36
CA SER A 118 1.61 -12.70 -11.21
C SER A 118 2.04 -11.30 -10.76
N ALA A 119 3.34 -11.01 -10.78
CA ALA A 119 3.88 -9.69 -10.47
C ALA A 119 3.35 -8.62 -11.44
N ASN A 120 3.35 -8.91 -12.75
CA ASN A 120 2.81 -7.98 -13.75
C ASN A 120 1.31 -7.69 -13.54
N VAL A 121 0.52 -8.70 -13.22
CA VAL A 121 -0.92 -8.53 -12.95
C VAL A 121 -1.13 -7.76 -11.65
N PHE A 122 -0.43 -8.14 -10.58
CA PHE A 122 -0.60 -7.51 -9.27
C PHE A 122 -0.20 -6.04 -9.28
N VAL A 123 0.96 -5.70 -9.84
CA VAL A 123 1.42 -4.30 -9.92
C VAL A 123 0.43 -3.46 -10.72
N ARG A 124 -0.16 -3.99 -11.78
CA ARG A 124 -1.18 -3.26 -12.55
C ARG A 124 -2.42 -2.95 -11.72
N MET A 125 -2.89 -3.91 -10.93
CA MET A 125 -4.01 -3.69 -10.00
C MET A 125 -3.65 -2.66 -8.93
N ALA A 126 -2.45 -2.79 -8.34
CA ALA A 126 -1.96 -1.86 -7.33
C ALA A 126 -1.84 -0.42 -7.88
N GLU A 127 -1.46 -0.24 -9.15
CA GLU A 127 -1.45 1.08 -9.79
C GLU A 127 -2.84 1.73 -9.78
N GLU A 128 -3.88 1.02 -10.17
CA GLU A 128 -5.24 1.55 -10.21
C GLU A 128 -5.69 1.96 -8.79
N GLU A 129 -5.45 1.11 -7.80
CA GLU A 129 -5.81 1.36 -6.41
C GLU A 129 -5.03 2.54 -5.80
N VAL A 130 -3.72 2.57 -5.97
CA VAL A 130 -2.85 3.62 -5.44
C VAL A 130 -3.17 4.97 -6.08
N MET A 131 -3.32 5.01 -7.42
CA MET A 131 -3.62 6.25 -8.13
C MET A 131 -4.99 6.81 -7.79
N GLY A 132 -6.00 5.96 -7.62
CA GLY A 132 -7.33 6.38 -7.17
C GLY A 132 -7.31 7.00 -5.77
N LYS A 133 -6.61 6.36 -4.83
CA LYS A 133 -6.44 6.87 -3.47
C LYS A 133 -5.61 8.15 -3.43
N ALA A 134 -4.56 8.24 -4.26
CA ALA A 134 -3.74 9.43 -4.39
C ALA A 134 -4.54 10.62 -4.93
N ALA A 135 -5.33 10.42 -5.97
CA ALA A 135 -6.21 11.46 -6.52
C ALA A 135 -7.17 11.99 -5.43
N TYR A 136 -7.76 11.10 -4.64
CA TYR A 136 -8.63 11.48 -3.54
C TYR A 136 -7.89 12.32 -2.48
N ILE A 137 -6.72 11.85 -2.02
CA ILE A 137 -5.91 12.56 -1.02
C ILE A 137 -5.53 13.96 -1.55
N GLN A 138 -5.09 14.06 -2.81
CA GLN A 138 -4.66 15.33 -3.39
C GLN A 138 -5.80 16.34 -3.58
N ALA A 139 -7.01 15.87 -3.85
CA ALA A 139 -8.19 16.70 -4.02
C ALA A 139 -8.87 17.10 -2.69
N PHE A 140 -8.58 16.39 -1.59
CA PHE A 140 -9.26 16.57 -0.31
C PHE A 140 -8.87 17.88 0.38
N HIS A 141 -9.85 18.55 0.98
CA HIS A 141 -9.69 19.76 1.80
C HIS A 141 -10.33 19.54 3.16
N ALA A 142 -9.82 20.22 4.20
CA ALA A 142 -10.33 20.08 5.57
C ALA A 142 -11.84 20.39 5.68
N ASP A 143 -12.35 21.28 4.86
CA ASP A 143 -13.79 21.59 4.82
C ASP A 143 -14.66 20.42 4.34
N ASP A 144 -14.09 19.47 3.62
CA ASP A 144 -14.81 18.27 3.15
C ASP A 144 -15.23 17.37 4.31
N LEU A 145 -14.54 17.44 5.47
CA LEU A 145 -14.91 16.71 6.68
C LEU A 145 -16.35 17.01 7.13
N LYS A 146 -16.82 18.24 6.95
CA LYS A 146 -18.17 18.66 7.30
C LYS A 146 -19.26 17.82 6.62
N ASN A 147 -18.95 17.20 5.48
CA ASN A 147 -19.88 16.32 4.78
C ASN A 147 -20.05 14.95 5.45
N PHE A 148 -19.20 14.63 6.42
CA PHE A 148 -19.19 13.36 7.15
C PHE A 148 -19.59 13.52 8.63
N GLU A 149 -19.82 14.75 9.08
CA GLU A 149 -20.37 15.04 10.40
C GLU A 149 -21.89 14.78 10.39
N ALA A 150 -22.37 14.01 11.39
CA ALA A 150 -23.79 13.66 11.54
C ALA A 150 -24.61 14.81 12.19
#